data_4e398419df307840c658e016b0691caa
#
_entry.id   4e398419df307840c658e016b0691caa
#
_cell.length_a   1.000
_cell.length_b   1.000
_cell.length_c   1.000
_cell.angle_alpha   90.00
_cell.angle_beta   90.00
_cell.angle_gamma   90.00
#
_symmetry.space_group_name_H-M   'P 1'
#
loop_
_entity.id
_entity.type
_entity.pdbx_description
1 polymer ?
#
loop_
_entity_poly.entity_id
_entity_poly.type
_entity_poly.pdbx_seq_one_letter_code
_entity_poly.pdbx_strand_id
1 'polypeptide(L)'
;MLLRLMTFYQIMPQFSDFLLVYASQHGTNRELRFSGFRTDKVLANPIKGTIIPQLGRSGRRYQICFNLKTVALKKYGEWKIRQAVLHHQFDLGQGTQLWIIGDPHATLKDRIAGLFSDRNTYPTSFSTVQEGFKSSLEVHLDFAQWATSEWRWHILYLEGKAEEFTKPARIREKVHIEKLEPKSLNDVQNWEERTNDAIMAMESNVNILKLQKKFYRDLVKDNDFPRPEKQGCMRAVASFDSQLEELICETQMQIIRAKLLVKMISDRKTILIQHFQTQNAIVSSKLTVTMYEQADRSAVEAIAVRIVTIVTLIYLPATFSSTFFSTDIIKYQEGEKFSMIALERFLQVTLPLMFLTFVSAGLWFWIEWRRRARDFLKIRNRLPDVFEPELVN
;
A
#
# COMPACT_ATOMS: atom_id res chain seq x y z
N MET A 1 -20.57 -18.61 -27.49
CA MET A 1 -19.69 -19.76 -27.85
C MET A 1 -19.26 -20.55 -26.62
N LEU A 2 -18.67 -19.91 -25.58
CA LEU A 2 -18.17 -20.59 -24.37
C LEU A 2 -19.24 -21.43 -23.66
N LEU A 3 -20.41 -20.86 -23.37
CA LEU A 3 -21.51 -21.60 -22.70
C LEU A 3 -21.94 -22.86 -23.47
N ARG A 4 -21.97 -22.81 -24.81
CA ARG A 4 -22.28 -24.01 -25.63
C ARG A 4 -21.22 -25.10 -25.50
N LEU A 5 -19.93 -24.70 -25.43
CA LEU A 5 -18.82 -25.64 -25.16
C LEU A 5 -18.95 -26.25 -23.76
N MET A 6 -19.24 -25.45 -22.76
CA MET A 6 -19.41 -25.93 -21.38
C MET A 6 -20.57 -26.90 -21.27
N THR A 7 -21.70 -26.62 -21.90
CA THR A 7 -22.86 -27.52 -21.93
C THR A 7 -22.57 -28.80 -22.72
N PHE A 8 -21.97 -28.68 -23.90
CA PHE A 8 -21.66 -29.84 -24.75
C PHE A 8 -20.69 -30.80 -24.06
N TYR A 9 -19.63 -30.28 -23.43
CA TYR A 9 -18.65 -31.09 -22.72
C TYR A 9 -19.04 -31.38 -21.28
N GLN A 10 -20.19 -30.90 -20.80
CA GLN A 10 -20.68 -31.10 -19.43
C GLN A 10 -19.65 -30.66 -18.38
N ILE A 11 -19.04 -29.51 -18.61
CA ILE A 11 -18.05 -28.91 -17.72
C ILE A 11 -18.76 -28.44 -16.44
N MET A 12 -18.12 -28.66 -15.29
CA MET A 12 -18.67 -28.21 -14.00
C MET A 12 -18.97 -26.71 -14.01
N PRO A 13 -20.12 -26.23 -13.53
CA PRO A 13 -20.51 -24.82 -13.57
C PRO A 13 -19.54 -23.93 -12.83
N GLN A 14 -18.92 -24.41 -11.76
CA GLN A 14 -17.95 -23.69 -10.93
C GLN A 14 -16.68 -23.25 -11.71
N PHE A 15 -16.44 -23.86 -12.90
CA PHE A 15 -15.32 -23.43 -13.75
C PHE A 15 -15.51 -22.00 -14.29
N SER A 16 -16.74 -21.53 -14.39
CA SER A 16 -17.03 -20.13 -14.78
C SER A 16 -16.38 -19.12 -13.87
N ASP A 17 -16.33 -19.39 -12.56
CA ASP A 17 -15.74 -18.48 -11.58
C ASP A 17 -14.25 -18.25 -11.85
N PHE A 18 -13.55 -19.30 -12.26
CA PHE A 18 -12.14 -19.23 -12.64
C PHE A 18 -11.89 -18.43 -13.91
N LEU A 19 -12.83 -18.48 -14.88
CA LEU A 19 -12.74 -17.71 -16.12
C LEU A 19 -13.04 -16.24 -15.91
N LEU A 20 -13.95 -15.91 -14.98
CA LEU A 20 -14.30 -14.52 -14.66
C LEU A 20 -13.13 -13.72 -14.09
N VAL A 21 -12.17 -14.38 -13.46
CA VAL A 21 -10.93 -13.74 -12.98
C VAL A 21 -10.15 -13.06 -14.12
N TYR A 22 -10.32 -13.51 -15.36
CA TYR A 22 -9.69 -12.90 -16.54
C TYR A 22 -10.59 -11.88 -17.23
N ALA A 23 -11.86 -11.77 -16.84
CA ALA A 23 -12.75 -10.77 -17.39
C ALA A 23 -12.26 -9.37 -17.01
N SER A 24 -12.20 -8.48 -18.01
CA SER A 24 -11.78 -7.10 -17.83
C SER A 24 -12.83 -6.35 -17.01
N GLN A 25 -12.59 -6.21 -15.73
CA GLN A 25 -13.26 -5.19 -14.92
C GLN A 25 -12.37 -3.95 -14.92
N HIS A 26 -12.76 -2.96 -15.72
CA HIS A 26 -12.20 -1.60 -15.70
C HIS A 26 -10.68 -1.50 -15.44
N GLY A 27 -9.93 -1.90 -16.46
CA GLY A 27 -8.61 -1.32 -16.74
C GLY A 27 -7.38 -1.92 -16.07
N THR A 28 -7.36 -2.58 -14.92
CA THR A 28 -6.06 -2.97 -14.35
C THR A 28 -6.02 -4.13 -13.35
N ASN A 29 -7.09 -4.48 -12.69
CA ASN A 29 -7.00 -5.45 -11.58
C ASN A 29 -7.62 -6.79 -11.95
N ARG A 30 -6.80 -7.64 -12.56
CA ARG A 30 -7.03 -9.07 -12.49
C ARG A 30 -7.03 -9.48 -11.02
N GLU A 31 -8.02 -10.25 -10.61
CA GLU A 31 -8.12 -10.69 -9.24
C GLU A 31 -7.04 -11.73 -8.91
N LEU A 32 -5.80 -11.27 -8.76
CA LEU A 32 -4.64 -12.13 -8.44
C LEU A 32 -4.78 -12.83 -7.08
N ARG A 33 -5.65 -12.33 -6.21
CA ARG A 33 -5.90 -12.92 -4.89
C ARG A 33 -6.84 -14.11 -4.96
N PHE A 34 -7.64 -14.25 -6.03
CA PHE A 34 -8.48 -15.42 -6.21
C PHE A 34 -7.63 -16.68 -6.28
N SER A 35 -8.04 -17.71 -5.57
CA SER A 35 -7.44 -19.04 -5.59
C SER A 35 -8.50 -20.07 -5.24
N GLY A 36 -8.55 -21.15 -5.99
CA GLY A 36 -9.56 -22.17 -5.79
C GLY A 36 -9.15 -23.54 -6.31
N PHE A 37 -9.76 -24.56 -5.72
CA PHE A 37 -9.71 -25.93 -6.18
C PHE A 37 -11.12 -26.51 -6.05
N ARG A 38 -11.69 -26.98 -7.15
CA ARG A 38 -13.03 -27.57 -7.19
C ARG A 38 -12.97 -28.92 -7.86
N THR A 39 -13.78 -29.83 -7.38
CA THR A 39 -13.84 -31.21 -7.87
C THR A 39 -15.26 -31.66 -7.99
N ASP A 40 -15.52 -32.50 -9.02
CA ASP A 40 -16.74 -33.24 -9.20
C ASP A 40 -16.38 -34.70 -9.59
N LYS A 41 -16.98 -35.72 -8.98
CA LYS A 41 -16.72 -37.12 -9.29
C LYS A 41 -17.99 -37.92 -9.29
N VAL A 42 -18.12 -38.74 -10.30
CA VAL A 42 -19.19 -39.75 -10.48
C VAL A 42 -18.51 -41.10 -10.77
N LEU A 43 -18.36 -41.95 -9.77
CA LEU A 43 -17.66 -43.25 -9.89
C LEU A 43 -18.61 -44.40 -9.98
N ALA A 44 -19.68 -44.38 -9.16
CA ALA A 44 -20.79 -45.35 -9.20
C ALA A 44 -22.03 -44.73 -9.87
N ASN A 45 -22.92 -45.50 -10.34
CA ASN A 45 -24.26 -45.12 -10.80
C ASN A 45 -24.29 -43.85 -11.68
N PRO A 46 -23.81 -43.94 -12.94
CA PRO A 46 -23.81 -42.79 -13.83
C PRO A 46 -25.24 -42.28 -14.08
N ILE A 47 -25.41 -40.97 -14.11
CA ILE A 47 -26.70 -40.33 -14.34
C ILE A 47 -27.17 -40.64 -15.79
N LYS A 48 -28.45 -41.03 -15.95
CA LYS A 48 -29.04 -41.22 -17.29
C LYS A 48 -28.89 -39.93 -18.10
N GLY A 49 -28.35 -40.02 -19.32
CA GLY A 49 -28.07 -38.88 -20.19
C GLY A 49 -26.62 -38.38 -20.14
N THR A 50 -25.80 -38.84 -19.20
CA THR A 50 -24.34 -38.55 -19.20
C THR A 50 -23.55 -39.63 -19.95
N ILE A 51 -24.16 -40.78 -20.22
CA ILE A 51 -23.58 -41.88 -20.99
C ILE A 51 -23.77 -41.59 -22.49
N ILE A 52 -22.67 -41.31 -23.18
CA ILE A 52 -22.68 -41.01 -24.63
C ILE A 52 -21.50 -41.78 -25.28
N PRO A 53 -21.72 -43.06 -25.66
CA PRO A 53 -20.65 -43.92 -26.20
C PRO A 53 -19.94 -43.31 -27.43
N GLN A 54 -20.70 -42.62 -28.30
CA GLN A 54 -20.16 -41.97 -29.50
C GLN A 54 -19.15 -40.88 -29.20
N LEU A 55 -19.16 -40.31 -27.99
CA LEU A 55 -18.23 -39.30 -27.51
C LEU A 55 -17.20 -39.87 -26.52
N GLY A 56 -17.13 -41.22 -26.40
CA GLY A 56 -16.23 -41.85 -25.42
C GLY A 56 -16.58 -41.53 -23.98
N ARG A 57 -17.88 -41.40 -23.64
CA ARG A 57 -18.33 -41.06 -22.29
C ARG A 57 -19.06 -42.24 -21.68
N SER A 58 -18.44 -42.82 -20.63
CA SER A 58 -19.04 -43.91 -19.86
C SER A 58 -20.02 -43.43 -18.80
N GLY A 59 -20.02 -42.13 -18.49
CA GLY A 59 -20.72 -41.56 -17.36
C GLY A 59 -19.99 -41.70 -16.02
N ARG A 60 -18.88 -42.45 -15.97
CA ARG A 60 -17.99 -42.57 -14.80
C ARG A 60 -16.80 -41.65 -14.99
N ARG A 61 -16.80 -40.53 -14.28
CA ARG A 61 -15.82 -39.48 -14.52
C ARG A 61 -15.42 -38.76 -13.24
N TYR A 62 -14.29 -38.08 -13.33
CA TYR A 62 -13.99 -36.97 -12.42
C TYR A 62 -13.68 -35.68 -13.19
N GLN A 63 -13.91 -34.59 -12.56
CA GLN A 63 -13.53 -33.25 -13.02
C GLN A 63 -12.82 -32.53 -11.91
N ILE A 64 -11.78 -31.81 -12.24
CA ILE A 64 -11.10 -30.88 -11.33
C ILE A 64 -10.88 -29.56 -12.05
N CYS A 65 -11.03 -28.45 -11.33
CA CYS A 65 -10.59 -27.16 -11.82
C CYS A 65 -9.89 -26.39 -10.71
N PHE A 66 -8.84 -25.68 -11.07
CA PHE A 66 -8.01 -24.90 -10.17
C PHE A 66 -7.20 -23.87 -10.94
N ASN A 67 -6.63 -22.92 -10.19
CA ASN A 67 -5.70 -21.94 -10.75
C ASN A 67 -4.37 -21.96 -9.99
N LEU A 68 -3.28 -21.83 -10.72
CA LEU A 68 -1.94 -21.67 -10.15
C LEU A 68 -1.33 -20.35 -10.62
N LYS A 69 -0.38 -19.86 -9.84
CA LYS A 69 0.32 -18.60 -10.07
C LYS A 69 1.80 -18.86 -10.25
N THR A 70 2.40 -18.15 -11.19
CA THR A 70 3.84 -18.11 -11.41
C THR A 70 4.33 -16.69 -11.53
N VAL A 71 5.60 -16.49 -11.67
CA VAL A 71 6.21 -15.20 -11.99
C VAL A 71 6.92 -15.29 -13.34
N ALA A 72 6.90 -14.20 -14.06
CA ALA A 72 7.58 -14.11 -15.35
C ALA A 72 8.32 -12.77 -15.47
N LEU A 73 9.53 -12.85 -16.00
CA LEU A 73 10.35 -11.68 -16.30
C LEU A 73 9.86 -11.04 -17.61
N LYS A 74 9.57 -9.75 -17.58
CA LYS A 74 9.25 -8.94 -18.77
C LYS A 74 10.50 -8.50 -19.51
N LYS A 75 10.32 -8.06 -20.77
CA LYS A 75 11.40 -7.56 -21.64
C LYS A 75 12.27 -6.44 -21.04
N TYR A 76 11.75 -5.72 -20.04
CA TYR A 76 12.46 -4.60 -19.37
C TYR A 76 12.97 -4.95 -17.95
N GLY A 77 13.12 -6.22 -17.61
CA GLY A 77 13.66 -6.65 -16.32
C GLY A 77 12.68 -6.59 -15.15
N GLU A 78 11.42 -6.30 -15.38
CA GLU A 78 10.38 -6.34 -14.35
C GLU A 78 9.73 -7.71 -14.21
N TRP A 79 9.65 -8.21 -13.00
CA TRP A 79 8.91 -9.42 -12.68
C TRP A 79 7.41 -9.12 -12.48
N LYS A 80 6.56 -10.01 -13.02
CA LYS A 80 5.12 -9.95 -12.79
C LYS A 80 4.55 -11.32 -12.44
N ILE A 81 3.66 -11.33 -11.45
CA ILE A 81 2.86 -12.51 -11.14
C ILE A 81 1.89 -12.76 -12.30
N ARG A 82 1.86 -14.02 -12.74
CA ARG A 82 1.00 -14.56 -13.79
C ARG A 82 0.12 -15.62 -13.18
N GLN A 83 -1.05 -15.82 -13.76
CA GLN A 83 -2.02 -16.80 -13.31
C GLN A 83 -2.53 -17.59 -14.51
N ALA A 84 -2.63 -18.90 -14.34
CA ALA A 84 -3.28 -19.77 -15.31
C ALA A 84 -4.34 -20.63 -14.61
N VAL A 85 -5.39 -20.92 -15.34
CA VAL A 85 -6.53 -21.75 -14.88
C VAL A 85 -6.51 -23.04 -15.67
N LEU A 86 -6.79 -24.13 -14.98
CA LEU A 86 -6.86 -25.46 -15.58
C LEU A 86 -8.18 -26.13 -15.19
N HIS A 87 -8.87 -26.67 -16.19
CA HIS A 87 -9.94 -27.64 -16.03
C HIS A 87 -9.52 -28.94 -16.68
N HIS A 88 -9.63 -30.04 -15.95
CA HIS A 88 -9.36 -31.38 -16.42
C HIS A 88 -10.56 -32.27 -16.11
N GLN A 89 -11.05 -32.96 -17.13
CA GLN A 89 -12.06 -34.02 -17.03
C GLN A 89 -11.50 -35.34 -17.58
N PHE A 90 -11.71 -36.40 -16.84
CA PHE A 90 -11.25 -37.74 -17.19
C PHE A 90 -12.39 -38.74 -17.08
N ASP A 91 -12.63 -39.53 -18.13
CA ASP A 91 -13.60 -40.64 -18.14
C ASP A 91 -12.90 -41.93 -17.73
N LEU A 92 -13.32 -42.51 -16.61
CA LEU A 92 -12.70 -43.71 -16.03
C LEU A 92 -13.08 -45.02 -16.75
N GLY A 93 -14.11 -45.01 -17.60
CA GLY A 93 -14.50 -46.18 -18.36
C GLY A 93 -13.89 -46.26 -19.76
N GLN A 94 -13.65 -45.11 -20.38
CA GLN A 94 -13.13 -45.03 -21.75
C GLN A 94 -11.73 -44.44 -21.87
N GLY A 95 -11.20 -43.80 -20.81
CA GLY A 95 -9.92 -43.11 -20.83
C GLY A 95 -9.91 -41.78 -21.59
N THR A 96 -11.07 -41.31 -22.06
CA THR A 96 -11.15 -40.02 -22.76
C THR A 96 -10.93 -38.84 -21.80
N GLN A 97 -10.28 -37.80 -22.30
CA GLN A 97 -9.89 -36.64 -21.50
C GLN A 97 -10.29 -35.33 -22.18
N LEU A 98 -10.57 -34.33 -21.36
CA LEU A 98 -10.76 -32.94 -21.78
C LEU A 98 -9.91 -32.03 -20.93
N TRP A 99 -9.09 -31.23 -21.58
CA TRP A 99 -8.28 -30.20 -20.96
C TRP A 99 -8.70 -28.83 -21.46
N ILE A 100 -8.96 -27.90 -20.53
CA ILE A 100 -9.20 -26.50 -20.85
C ILE A 100 -8.22 -25.69 -20.01
N ILE A 101 -7.38 -24.94 -20.69
CA ILE A 101 -6.33 -24.14 -20.07
C ILE A 101 -6.55 -22.69 -20.44
N GLY A 102 -6.78 -21.85 -19.42
CA GLY A 102 -6.87 -20.42 -19.53
C GLY A 102 -5.51 -19.79 -19.15
N ASP A 103 -4.71 -19.48 -20.16
CA ASP A 103 -3.44 -18.75 -19.98
C ASP A 103 -3.42 -17.53 -20.92
N PRO A 104 -3.74 -16.32 -20.42
CA PRO A 104 -3.81 -15.13 -21.26
C PRO A 104 -2.48 -14.69 -21.84
N HIS A 105 -1.38 -15.32 -21.44
CA HIS A 105 -0.02 -14.96 -21.87
C HIS A 105 0.65 -16.05 -22.71
N ALA A 106 -0.05 -17.13 -22.98
CA ALA A 106 0.42 -18.29 -23.77
C ALA A 106 1.76 -18.90 -23.27
N THR A 107 2.15 -18.65 -22.02
CA THR A 107 3.40 -19.18 -21.46
C THR A 107 3.38 -20.69 -21.27
N LEU A 108 2.19 -21.26 -21.07
CA LEU A 108 1.95 -22.71 -20.97
C LEU A 108 1.75 -23.39 -22.32
N LYS A 109 1.31 -22.63 -23.33
CA LYS A 109 0.96 -23.23 -24.63
C LYS A 109 2.11 -24.01 -25.24
N ASP A 110 3.29 -23.39 -25.32
CA ASP A 110 4.47 -24.00 -25.95
C ASP A 110 5.00 -25.17 -25.11
N ARG A 111 4.95 -25.02 -23.79
CA ARG A 111 5.35 -26.07 -22.85
C ARG A 111 4.47 -27.31 -22.96
N ILE A 112 3.16 -27.13 -22.96
CA ILE A 112 2.20 -28.23 -23.11
C ILE A 112 2.24 -28.82 -24.51
N ALA A 113 2.42 -28.02 -25.56
CA ALA A 113 2.63 -28.51 -26.91
C ALA A 113 3.88 -29.41 -27.00
N GLY A 114 4.94 -29.05 -26.27
CA GLY A 114 6.15 -29.86 -26.15
C GLY A 114 5.90 -31.25 -25.55
N LEU A 115 5.09 -31.34 -24.48
CA LEU A 115 4.72 -32.63 -23.86
C LEU A 115 4.02 -33.60 -24.81
N PHE A 116 3.25 -33.06 -25.74
CA PHE A 116 2.53 -33.89 -26.73
C PHE A 116 3.30 -34.11 -28.04
N SER A 117 4.31 -33.29 -28.33
CA SER A 117 5.07 -33.34 -29.59
C SER A 117 6.27 -34.27 -29.52
N ASP A 118 6.96 -34.33 -28.38
CA ASP A 118 8.18 -35.11 -28.23
C ASP A 118 7.90 -36.44 -27.53
N ARG A 119 7.50 -37.44 -28.36
CA ARG A 119 7.22 -38.81 -27.89
C ARG A 119 8.46 -39.55 -27.33
N ASN A 120 9.67 -39.09 -27.62
CA ASN A 120 10.90 -39.72 -27.14
C ASN A 120 11.30 -39.25 -25.74
N THR A 121 10.99 -38.01 -25.42
CA THR A 121 11.34 -37.42 -24.11
C THR A 121 10.23 -37.66 -23.07
N TYR A 122 8.97 -37.67 -23.50
CA TYR A 122 7.82 -37.91 -22.62
C TYR A 122 6.91 -38.99 -23.25
N PRO A 123 6.98 -40.22 -22.75
CA PRO A 123 6.11 -41.31 -23.25
C PRO A 123 4.67 -41.15 -22.73
N THR A 124 4.00 -40.07 -23.14
CA THR A 124 2.59 -39.88 -22.88
C THR A 124 1.80 -40.79 -23.81
N SER A 125 1.33 -41.90 -23.29
CA SER A 125 0.43 -42.79 -23.98
C SER A 125 -1.00 -42.63 -23.47
N PHE A 126 -1.95 -42.60 -24.36
CA PHE A 126 -3.39 -42.55 -24.06
C PHE A 126 -4.11 -43.79 -24.60
N SER A 127 -3.36 -44.86 -24.84
CA SER A 127 -3.87 -46.09 -25.46
C SER A 127 -4.79 -46.86 -24.53
N THR A 128 -4.53 -46.84 -23.26
CA THR A 128 -5.34 -47.50 -22.23
C THR A 128 -5.80 -46.50 -21.16
N VAL A 129 -6.84 -46.83 -20.40
CA VAL A 129 -7.32 -46.00 -19.28
C VAL A 129 -6.21 -45.74 -18.26
N GLN A 130 -5.41 -46.76 -17.94
CA GLN A 130 -4.31 -46.68 -16.99
C GLN A 130 -3.19 -45.73 -17.48
N GLU A 131 -2.79 -45.89 -18.75
CA GLU A 131 -1.77 -45.01 -19.36
C GLU A 131 -2.24 -43.57 -19.46
N GLY A 132 -3.49 -43.35 -19.92
CA GLY A 132 -4.10 -42.03 -19.96
C GLY A 132 -4.20 -41.36 -18.58
N PHE A 133 -4.52 -42.16 -17.55
CA PHE A 133 -4.53 -41.66 -16.18
C PHE A 133 -3.11 -41.24 -15.71
N LYS A 134 -2.09 -42.11 -15.96
CA LYS A 134 -0.70 -41.80 -15.64
C LYS A 134 -0.23 -40.51 -16.36
N SER A 135 -0.47 -40.45 -17.69
CA SER A 135 -0.09 -39.27 -18.49
C SER A 135 -0.81 -38.00 -18.03
N SER A 136 -2.04 -38.10 -17.52
CA SER A 136 -2.75 -36.96 -16.96
C SER A 136 -2.06 -36.42 -15.68
N LEU A 137 -1.52 -37.29 -14.82
CA LEU A 137 -0.75 -36.90 -13.66
C LEU A 137 0.54 -36.19 -14.05
N GLU A 138 1.21 -36.64 -15.12
CA GLU A 138 2.41 -35.99 -15.66
C GLU A 138 2.13 -34.57 -16.16
N VAL A 139 0.98 -34.34 -16.84
CA VAL A 139 0.56 -32.99 -17.23
C VAL A 139 0.30 -32.10 -16.03
N HIS A 140 -0.35 -32.63 -14.99
CA HIS A 140 -0.54 -31.89 -13.74
C HIS A 140 0.76 -31.54 -13.04
N LEU A 141 1.74 -32.47 -13.07
CA LEU A 141 3.04 -32.24 -12.49
C LEU A 141 3.82 -31.14 -13.24
N ASP A 142 3.75 -31.15 -14.59
CA ASP A 142 4.38 -30.10 -15.39
C ASP A 142 3.77 -28.73 -15.12
N PHE A 143 2.43 -28.68 -14.92
CA PHE A 143 1.75 -27.46 -14.53
C PHE A 143 2.16 -26.98 -13.11
N ALA A 144 2.35 -27.92 -12.19
CA ALA A 144 2.86 -27.61 -10.87
C ALA A 144 4.32 -27.10 -10.92
N GLN A 145 5.18 -27.71 -11.74
CA GLN A 145 6.55 -27.24 -11.96
C GLN A 145 6.59 -25.83 -12.56
N TRP A 146 5.76 -25.56 -13.57
CA TRP A 146 5.61 -24.22 -14.14
C TRP A 146 5.23 -23.18 -13.07
N ALA A 147 4.37 -23.55 -12.16
CA ALA A 147 3.89 -22.65 -11.10
C ALA A 147 4.94 -22.40 -9.99
N THR A 148 5.94 -23.28 -9.84
CA THR A 148 6.90 -23.24 -8.72
C THR A 148 8.32 -22.84 -9.12
N SER A 149 8.70 -22.96 -10.40
CA SER A 149 10.09 -22.89 -10.84
C SER A 149 10.76 -21.52 -10.68
N GLU A 150 10.07 -20.41 -10.94
CA GLU A 150 10.66 -19.09 -11.09
C GLU A 150 10.69 -18.25 -9.80
N TRP A 151 10.09 -18.74 -8.71
CA TRP A 151 9.97 -17.97 -7.47
C TRP A 151 11.31 -17.67 -6.81
N ARG A 152 12.30 -18.56 -6.91
CA ARG A 152 13.65 -18.34 -6.38
C ARG A 152 14.28 -17.06 -6.94
N TRP A 153 14.19 -16.85 -8.24
CA TRP A 153 14.76 -15.70 -8.93
C TRP A 153 13.97 -14.42 -8.64
N HIS A 154 12.66 -14.56 -8.52
CA HIS A 154 11.81 -13.42 -8.15
C HIS A 154 12.11 -12.94 -6.73
N ILE A 155 12.28 -13.85 -5.75
CA ILE A 155 12.64 -13.46 -4.39
C ILE A 155 14.02 -12.81 -4.35
N LEU A 156 15.02 -13.34 -5.08
CA LEU A 156 16.33 -12.71 -5.21
C LEU A 156 16.23 -11.27 -5.77
N TYR A 157 15.39 -11.06 -6.77
CA TYR A 157 15.11 -9.73 -7.30
C TYR A 157 14.49 -8.79 -6.26
N LEU A 158 13.52 -9.29 -5.49
CA LEU A 158 12.88 -8.52 -4.41
C LEU A 158 13.88 -8.17 -3.30
N GLU A 159 14.78 -9.07 -2.94
CA GLU A 159 15.88 -8.82 -1.98
C GLU A 159 16.79 -7.68 -2.48
N GLY A 160 17.21 -7.73 -3.74
CA GLY A 160 18.03 -6.67 -4.34
C GLY A 160 17.33 -5.30 -4.32
N LYS A 161 16.03 -5.28 -4.65
CA LYS A 161 15.24 -4.05 -4.58
C LYS A 161 15.05 -3.55 -3.14
N ALA A 162 14.77 -4.44 -2.21
CA ALA A 162 14.66 -4.08 -0.80
C ALA A 162 15.98 -3.47 -0.27
N GLU A 163 17.13 -4.01 -0.66
CA GLU A 163 18.43 -3.42 -0.30
C GLU A 163 18.62 -2.02 -0.90
N GLU A 164 18.29 -1.83 -2.17
CA GLU A 164 18.38 -0.55 -2.87
C GLU A 164 17.56 0.53 -2.18
N PHE A 165 16.26 0.29 -1.95
CA PHE A 165 15.33 1.29 -1.39
C PHE A 165 15.45 1.47 0.12
N THR A 166 16.00 0.50 0.85
CA THR A 166 16.25 0.63 2.30
C THR A 166 17.67 1.07 2.64
N LYS A 167 18.52 1.33 1.64
CA LYS A 167 19.88 1.82 1.85
C LYS A 167 19.95 3.03 2.79
N PRO A 168 19.05 4.04 2.71
CA PRO A 168 19.08 5.18 3.63
C PRO A 168 18.90 4.80 5.11
N ALA A 169 18.18 3.71 5.43
CA ALA A 169 18.02 3.24 6.79
C ALA A 169 19.32 2.70 7.42
N ARG A 170 20.32 2.33 6.60
CA ARG A 170 21.61 1.76 7.05
C ARG A 170 22.67 2.83 7.30
N ILE A 171 22.46 4.03 6.78
CA ILE A 171 23.44 5.12 6.89
C ILE A 171 23.24 5.83 8.21
N ARG A 172 24.23 5.72 9.12
CA ARG A 172 24.22 6.34 10.46
C ARG A 172 24.72 7.79 10.48
N GLU A 173 25.19 8.32 9.35
CA GLU A 173 25.77 9.67 9.31
C GLU A 173 24.68 10.75 9.31
N LYS A 174 24.77 11.68 10.26
CA LYS A 174 23.85 12.83 10.42
C LYS A 174 23.68 13.66 9.15
N VAL A 175 24.69 13.71 8.29
CA VAL A 175 24.70 14.49 7.04
C VAL A 175 23.66 13.99 6.00
N HIS A 176 23.29 12.70 6.06
CA HIS A 176 22.34 12.12 5.10
C HIS A 176 20.89 12.14 5.56
N ILE A 177 20.64 12.36 6.85
CA ILE A 177 19.27 12.46 7.42
C ILE A 177 18.54 13.70 6.87
N GLU A 178 19.28 14.77 6.57
CA GLU A 178 18.69 16.02 6.04
C GLU A 178 18.17 15.90 4.59
N LYS A 179 18.47 14.81 3.88
CA LYS A 179 18.11 14.60 2.47
C LYS A 179 17.09 13.49 2.23
N LEU A 180 16.48 12.96 3.29
CA LEU A 180 15.45 11.95 3.16
C LEU A 180 14.16 12.55 2.57
N GLU A 181 13.75 12.03 1.42
CA GLU A 181 12.49 12.42 0.77
C GLU A 181 11.33 11.51 1.21
N PRO A 182 10.11 12.04 1.39
CA PRO A 182 8.93 11.24 1.70
C PRO A 182 8.65 10.13 0.69
N LYS A 183 9.08 10.30 -0.56
CA LYS A 183 8.99 9.31 -1.63
C LYS A 183 9.68 7.99 -1.28
N SER A 184 10.80 8.04 -0.57
CA SER A 184 11.54 6.84 -0.15
C SER A 184 10.71 5.91 0.73
N LEU A 185 9.81 6.43 1.55
CA LEU A 185 8.91 5.63 2.38
C LEU A 185 7.85 4.92 1.54
N ASN A 186 7.28 5.61 0.55
CA ASN A 186 6.30 5.03 -0.37
C ASN A 186 6.93 3.91 -1.22
N ASP A 187 8.18 4.09 -1.66
CA ASP A 187 8.88 3.06 -2.42
C ASP A 187 9.11 1.80 -1.56
N VAL A 188 9.55 1.96 -0.32
CA VAL A 188 9.72 0.84 0.62
C VAL A 188 8.40 0.11 0.87
N GLN A 189 7.31 0.85 1.08
CA GLN A 189 5.98 0.26 1.27
C GLN A 189 5.52 -0.51 0.04
N ASN A 190 5.71 0.01 -1.16
CA ASN A 190 5.34 -0.66 -2.41
C ASN A 190 6.11 -2.00 -2.57
N TRP A 191 7.39 -2.05 -2.19
CA TRP A 191 8.17 -3.30 -2.24
C TRP A 191 7.77 -4.29 -1.15
N GLU A 192 7.35 -3.82 0.03
CA GLU A 192 6.76 -4.65 1.07
C GLU A 192 5.46 -5.31 0.57
N GLU A 193 4.57 -4.56 -0.07
CA GLU A 193 3.32 -5.05 -0.66
C GLU A 193 3.57 -6.07 -1.77
N ARG A 194 4.51 -5.81 -2.68
CA ARG A 194 4.88 -6.76 -3.74
C ARG A 194 5.45 -8.08 -3.17
N THR A 195 6.19 -8.00 -2.07
CA THR A 195 6.72 -9.20 -1.41
C THR A 195 5.61 -9.99 -0.74
N ASN A 196 4.63 -9.33 -0.13
CA ASN A 196 3.44 -9.96 0.44
C ASN A 196 2.55 -10.60 -0.65
N ASP A 197 2.40 -9.98 -1.81
CA ASP A 197 1.68 -10.56 -2.95
C ASP A 197 2.38 -11.84 -3.44
N ALA A 198 3.71 -11.87 -3.46
CA ALA A 198 4.48 -13.07 -3.79
C ALA A 198 4.27 -14.20 -2.77
N ILE A 199 4.29 -13.88 -1.48
CA ILE A 199 4.00 -14.85 -0.41
C ILE A 199 2.60 -15.43 -0.57
N MET A 200 1.60 -14.58 -0.73
CA MET A 200 0.20 -14.98 -0.92
C MET A 200 0.03 -15.89 -2.14
N ALA A 201 0.70 -15.59 -3.25
CA ALA A 201 0.65 -16.40 -4.47
C ALA A 201 1.28 -17.79 -4.24
N MET A 202 2.44 -17.86 -3.60
CA MET A 202 3.11 -19.13 -3.28
C MET A 202 2.31 -19.95 -2.26
N GLU A 203 1.76 -19.36 -1.21
CA GLU A 203 0.90 -20.04 -0.24
C GLU A 203 -0.37 -20.60 -0.89
N SER A 204 -0.97 -19.84 -1.80
CA SER A 204 -2.11 -20.30 -2.61
C SER A 204 -1.74 -21.54 -3.42
N ASN A 205 -0.60 -21.52 -4.11
CA ASN A 205 -0.13 -22.68 -4.89
C ASN A 205 0.08 -23.90 -3.99
N VAL A 206 0.79 -23.74 -2.88
CA VAL A 206 1.01 -24.84 -1.92
C VAL A 206 -0.30 -25.46 -1.44
N ASN A 207 -1.30 -24.64 -1.13
CA ASN A 207 -2.62 -25.12 -0.70
C ASN A 207 -3.32 -25.91 -1.80
N ILE A 208 -3.29 -25.43 -3.06
CA ILE A 208 -3.90 -26.11 -4.21
C ILE A 208 -3.18 -27.44 -4.47
N LEU A 209 -1.85 -27.47 -4.46
CA LEU A 209 -1.08 -28.71 -4.67
C LEU A 209 -1.37 -29.75 -3.57
N LYS A 210 -1.53 -29.33 -2.31
CA LYS A 210 -1.95 -30.21 -1.22
C LYS A 210 -3.36 -30.76 -1.42
N LEU A 211 -4.30 -29.95 -1.90
CA LEU A 211 -5.68 -30.39 -2.22
C LEU A 211 -5.69 -31.36 -3.39
N GLN A 212 -4.88 -31.11 -4.43
CA GLN A 212 -4.72 -31.99 -5.59
C GLN A 212 -4.13 -33.34 -5.18
N LYS A 213 -3.09 -33.35 -4.36
CA LYS A 213 -2.50 -34.54 -3.76
C LYS A 213 -3.53 -35.37 -2.99
N LYS A 214 -4.32 -34.72 -2.11
CA LYS A 214 -5.39 -35.35 -1.38
C LYS A 214 -6.45 -35.95 -2.31
N PHE A 215 -6.89 -35.18 -3.30
CA PHE A 215 -7.92 -35.62 -4.26
C PHE A 215 -7.53 -36.92 -4.97
N TYR A 216 -6.33 -37.01 -5.54
CA TYR A 216 -5.91 -38.21 -6.27
C TYR A 216 -5.67 -39.41 -5.34
N ARG A 217 -5.19 -39.20 -4.14
CA ARG A 217 -5.12 -40.28 -3.13
C ARG A 217 -6.49 -40.84 -2.77
N ASP A 218 -7.47 -39.97 -2.55
CA ASP A 218 -8.82 -40.33 -2.17
C ASP A 218 -9.55 -40.98 -3.36
N LEU A 219 -9.29 -40.50 -4.58
CA LEU A 219 -9.89 -41.06 -5.82
C LEU A 219 -9.50 -42.52 -6.03
N VAL A 220 -8.22 -42.86 -5.98
CA VAL A 220 -7.78 -44.26 -6.22
C VAL A 220 -8.07 -45.18 -5.05
N LYS A 221 -8.31 -44.68 -3.85
CA LYS A 221 -8.76 -45.50 -2.70
C LYS A 221 -10.25 -45.81 -2.72
N ASP A 222 -11.02 -45.05 -3.49
CA ASP A 222 -12.47 -45.21 -3.55
C ASP A 222 -12.84 -46.64 -3.97
N ASN A 223 -13.89 -47.21 -3.38
CA ASN A 223 -14.33 -48.58 -3.67
C ASN A 223 -14.88 -48.73 -5.06
N ASP A 224 -15.45 -47.66 -5.61
CA ASP A 224 -16.07 -47.62 -6.92
C ASP A 224 -15.07 -47.28 -8.04
N PHE A 225 -13.79 -47.12 -7.70
CA PHE A 225 -12.74 -46.96 -8.71
C PHE A 225 -12.53 -48.25 -9.50
N PRO A 226 -12.39 -48.23 -10.85
CA PRO A 226 -12.26 -49.39 -11.68
C PRO A 226 -11.16 -50.37 -11.20
N ARG A 227 -11.56 -51.62 -10.91
CA ARG A 227 -10.65 -52.64 -10.32
C ARG A 227 -9.46 -53.00 -11.21
N PRO A 228 -9.66 -53.22 -12.54
CA PRO A 228 -8.56 -53.66 -13.40
C PRO A 228 -7.34 -52.67 -13.37
N GLU A 229 -7.63 -51.39 -13.34
CA GLU A 229 -6.58 -50.33 -13.43
C GLU A 229 -6.12 -49.83 -12.07
N LYS A 230 -6.78 -50.21 -10.98
CA LYS A 230 -6.61 -49.65 -9.64
C LYS A 230 -5.17 -49.72 -9.15
N GLN A 231 -4.51 -50.87 -9.29
CA GLN A 231 -3.16 -51.08 -8.78
C GLN A 231 -2.12 -50.25 -9.54
N GLY A 232 -2.25 -50.15 -10.86
CA GLY A 232 -1.37 -49.32 -11.69
C GLY A 232 -1.54 -47.84 -11.41
N CYS A 233 -2.81 -47.40 -11.30
CA CYS A 233 -3.14 -46.02 -10.95
C CYS A 233 -2.68 -45.63 -9.52
N MET A 234 -2.75 -46.55 -8.55
CA MET A 234 -2.21 -46.31 -7.21
C MET A 234 -0.71 -46.10 -7.21
N ARG A 235 0.07 -46.86 -8.02
CA ARG A 235 1.53 -46.61 -8.15
C ARG A 235 1.82 -45.26 -8.81
N ALA A 236 1.05 -44.90 -9.86
CA ALA A 236 1.20 -43.62 -10.53
C ALA A 236 0.90 -42.45 -9.57
N VAL A 237 -0.16 -42.56 -8.76
CA VAL A 237 -0.49 -41.54 -7.75
C VAL A 237 0.59 -41.47 -6.67
N ALA A 238 1.16 -42.61 -6.22
CA ALA A 238 2.24 -42.57 -5.24
C ALA A 238 3.47 -41.84 -5.76
N SER A 239 3.86 -42.06 -7.03
CA SER A 239 4.97 -41.34 -7.67
C SER A 239 4.67 -39.83 -7.82
N PHE A 240 3.48 -39.49 -8.30
CA PHE A 240 3.00 -38.11 -8.40
C PHE A 240 3.00 -37.39 -7.07
N ASP A 241 2.54 -38.06 -6.02
CA ASP A 241 2.47 -37.56 -4.67
C ASP A 241 3.85 -37.20 -4.09
N SER A 242 4.87 -38.06 -4.34
CA SER A 242 6.26 -37.79 -3.94
C SER A 242 6.82 -36.57 -4.66
N GLN A 243 6.63 -36.46 -5.96
CA GLN A 243 7.12 -35.33 -6.74
C GLN A 243 6.42 -34.01 -6.38
N LEU A 244 5.10 -34.04 -6.12
CA LEU A 244 4.39 -32.87 -5.61
C LEU A 244 4.88 -32.44 -4.24
N GLU A 245 5.23 -33.39 -3.35
CA GLU A 245 5.77 -33.06 -2.03
C GLU A 245 7.11 -32.32 -2.13
N GLU A 246 7.98 -32.73 -3.07
CA GLU A 246 9.23 -32.02 -3.33
C GLU A 246 8.99 -30.56 -3.74
N LEU A 247 8.07 -30.35 -4.72
CA LEU A 247 7.71 -28.99 -5.16
C LEU A 247 7.07 -28.15 -4.05
N ILE A 248 6.22 -28.77 -3.21
CA ILE A 248 5.61 -28.12 -2.05
C ILE A 248 6.68 -27.70 -1.05
N CYS A 249 7.63 -28.59 -0.71
CA CYS A 249 8.71 -28.28 0.23
C CYS A 249 9.62 -27.17 -0.31
N GLU A 250 10.00 -27.22 -1.58
CA GLU A 250 10.81 -26.16 -2.20
C GLU A 250 10.09 -24.81 -2.16
N THR A 251 8.79 -24.78 -2.51
CA THR A 251 7.99 -23.56 -2.47
C THR A 251 7.86 -23.03 -1.05
N GLN A 252 7.69 -23.89 -0.04
CA GLN A 252 7.64 -23.50 1.36
C GLN A 252 8.94 -22.85 1.85
N MET A 253 10.12 -23.34 1.38
CA MET A 253 11.39 -22.69 1.67
C MET A 253 11.46 -21.27 1.10
N GLN A 254 10.95 -21.06 -0.13
CA GLN A 254 10.86 -19.70 -0.71
C GLN A 254 9.89 -18.80 0.07
N ILE A 255 8.77 -19.33 0.56
CA ILE A 255 7.83 -18.60 1.41
C ILE A 255 8.51 -18.13 2.70
N ILE A 256 9.27 -19.01 3.37
CA ILE A 256 10.01 -18.66 4.59
C ILE A 256 11.01 -17.53 4.29
N ARG A 257 11.76 -17.65 3.20
CA ARG A 257 12.72 -16.63 2.76
C ARG A 257 12.05 -15.29 2.48
N ALA A 258 10.91 -15.29 1.79
CA ALA A 258 10.12 -14.09 1.52
C ALA A 258 9.55 -13.45 2.80
N LYS A 259 9.10 -14.25 3.78
CA LYS A 259 8.64 -13.74 5.09
C LYS A 259 9.75 -13.08 5.89
N LEU A 260 10.97 -13.63 5.84
CA LEU A 260 12.14 -12.97 6.44
C LEU A 260 12.46 -11.64 5.75
N LEU A 261 12.32 -11.59 4.42
CA LEU A 261 12.49 -10.35 3.67
C LEU A 261 11.47 -9.28 4.08
N VAL A 262 10.18 -9.63 4.20
CA VAL A 262 9.15 -8.70 4.68
C VAL A 262 9.49 -8.16 6.07
N LYS A 263 9.91 -9.02 7.00
CA LYS A 263 10.34 -8.59 8.33
C LYS A 263 11.50 -7.59 8.26
N MET A 264 12.52 -7.87 7.45
CA MET A 264 13.66 -6.97 7.25
C MET A 264 13.23 -5.61 6.67
N ILE A 265 12.33 -5.61 5.68
CA ILE A 265 11.79 -4.38 5.09
C ILE A 265 11.01 -3.58 6.16
N SER A 266 10.18 -4.23 6.95
CA SER A 266 9.39 -3.61 8.02
C SER A 266 10.27 -2.99 9.10
N ASP A 267 11.32 -3.70 9.54
CA ASP A 267 12.29 -3.19 10.52
C ASP A 267 13.00 -1.92 9.98
N ARG A 268 13.45 -1.96 8.72
CA ARG A 268 14.10 -0.83 8.07
C ARG A 268 13.14 0.35 7.82
N LYS A 269 11.88 0.07 7.49
CA LYS A 269 10.83 1.09 7.37
C LYS A 269 10.62 1.84 8.69
N THR A 270 10.64 1.13 9.80
CA THR A 270 10.55 1.73 11.15
C THR A 270 11.72 2.69 11.42
N ILE A 271 12.94 2.31 11.05
CA ILE A 271 14.12 3.19 11.17
C ILE A 271 13.97 4.43 10.28
N LEU A 272 13.48 4.29 9.04
CA LEU A 272 13.22 5.43 8.16
C LEU A 272 12.19 6.39 8.77
N ILE A 273 11.10 5.88 9.33
CA ILE A 273 10.10 6.70 10.02
C ILE A 273 10.71 7.47 11.18
N GLN A 274 11.57 6.82 12.01
CA GLN A 274 12.28 7.50 13.10
C GLN A 274 13.21 8.59 12.58
N HIS A 275 13.90 8.36 11.45
CA HIS A 275 14.73 9.39 10.82
C HIS A 275 13.88 10.59 10.36
N PHE A 276 12.72 10.38 9.75
CA PHE A 276 11.80 11.46 9.37
C PHE A 276 11.29 12.24 10.59
N GLN A 277 10.93 11.54 11.67
CA GLN A 277 10.53 12.20 12.92
C GLN A 277 11.64 13.08 13.50
N THR A 278 12.87 12.58 13.51
CA THR A 278 14.05 13.33 13.96
C THR A 278 14.30 14.56 13.09
N GLN A 279 14.21 14.41 11.76
CA GLN A 279 14.34 15.51 10.81
C GLN A 279 13.29 16.60 11.07
N ASN A 280 12.03 16.20 11.23
CA ASN A 280 10.94 17.14 11.54
C ASN A 280 11.15 17.84 12.89
N ALA A 281 11.65 17.14 13.91
CA ALA A 281 11.98 17.74 15.20
C ALA A 281 13.09 18.79 15.08
N ILE A 282 14.14 18.51 14.29
CA ILE A 282 15.23 19.46 14.03
C ILE A 282 14.71 20.71 13.31
N VAL A 283 13.88 20.52 12.27
CA VAL A 283 13.27 21.64 11.52
C VAL A 283 12.37 22.47 12.42
N SER A 284 11.54 21.83 13.23
CA SER A 284 10.66 22.50 14.19
C SER A 284 11.44 23.28 15.23
N SER A 285 12.55 22.72 15.76
CA SER A 285 13.45 23.41 16.69
C SER A 285 14.09 24.65 16.04
N LYS A 286 14.61 24.53 14.82
CA LYS A 286 15.16 25.68 14.06
C LYS A 286 14.10 26.77 13.86
N LEU A 287 12.88 26.38 13.47
CA LEU A 287 11.78 27.32 13.29
C LEU A 287 11.43 28.05 14.60
N THR A 288 11.40 27.32 15.72
CA THR A 288 11.15 27.88 17.04
C THR A 288 12.21 28.94 17.41
N VAL A 289 13.49 28.65 17.20
CA VAL A 289 14.59 29.63 17.45
C VAL A 289 14.40 30.87 16.60
N THR A 290 14.11 30.71 15.30
CA THR A 290 13.86 31.86 14.41
C THR A 290 12.64 32.67 14.85
N MET A 291 11.59 32.04 15.34
CA MET A 291 10.40 32.71 15.88
C MET A 291 10.75 33.53 17.16
N TYR A 292 11.60 32.99 18.04
CA TYR A 292 12.09 33.73 19.21
C TYR A 292 12.91 34.96 18.81
N GLU A 293 13.83 34.82 17.87
CA GLU A 293 14.61 35.95 17.34
C GLU A 293 13.72 37.04 16.73
N GLN A 294 12.70 36.62 15.96
CA GLN A 294 11.75 37.55 15.35
C GLN A 294 10.88 38.25 16.44
N ALA A 295 10.44 37.51 17.45
CA ALA A 295 9.67 38.06 18.56
C ALA A 295 10.51 39.10 19.36
N ASP A 296 11.80 38.83 19.59
CA ASP A 296 12.71 39.75 20.28
C ASP A 296 12.88 41.05 19.46
N ARG A 297 13.15 40.97 18.17
CA ARG A 297 13.20 42.13 17.26
C ARG A 297 11.90 42.94 17.30
N SER A 298 10.76 42.28 17.23
CA SER A 298 9.45 42.94 17.27
C SER A 298 9.21 43.62 18.62
N ALA A 299 9.73 43.06 19.72
CA ALA A 299 9.66 43.70 21.04
C ALA A 299 10.48 45.00 21.09
N VAL A 300 11.70 45.00 20.53
CA VAL A 300 12.54 46.20 20.43
C VAL A 300 11.89 47.29 19.59
N GLU A 301 11.34 46.92 18.42
CA GLU A 301 10.61 47.87 17.55
C GLU A 301 9.38 48.46 18.27
N ALA A 302 8.61 47.62 19.02
CA ALA A 302 7.48 48.09 19.79
C ALA A 302 7.87 49.10 20.88
N ILE A 303 9.05 48.92 21.52
CA ILE A 303 9.60 49.87 22.49
C ILE A 303 9.95 51.20 21.79
N ALA A 304 10.63 51.17 20.65
CA ALA A 304 10.99 52.36 19.88
C ALA A 304 9.74 53.14 19.46
N VAL A 305 8.71 52.45 18.91
CA VAL A 305 7.45 53.11 18.56
C VAL A 305 6.78 53.73 19.77
N ARG A 306 6.82 53.06 20.92
CA ARG A 306 6.22 53.59 22.16
C ARG A 306 6.96 54.87 22.63
N ILE A 307 8.28 54.90 22.54
CA ILE A 307 9.08 56.11 22.90
C ILE A 307 8.71 57.25 21.97
N VAL A 308 8.68 57.02 20.65
CA VAL A 308 8.29 58.06 19.67
C VAL A 308 6.87 58.56 19.93
N THR A 309 5.94 57.67 20.23
CA THR A 309 4.55 58.05 20.54
C THR A 309 4.44 58.90 21.77
N ILE A 310 5.17 58.62 22.85
CA ILE A 310 5.19 59.42 24.07
C ILE A 310 5.75 60.82 23.78
N VAL A 311 6.88 60.90 23.06
CA VAL A 311 7.51 62.17 22.67
C VAL A 311 6.55 63.02 21.85
N THR A 312 5.91 62.43 20.81
CA THR A 312 4.95 63.16 19.96
C THR A 312 3.72 63.63 20.74
N LEU A 313 3.22 62.84 21.71
CA LEU A 313 2.08 63.18 22.55
C LEU A 313 2.38 64.42 23.46
N ILE A 314 3.63 64.62 23.87
CA ILE A 314 4.08 65.78 24.65
C ILE A 314 4.30 66.99 23.74
N TYR A 315 5.01 66.80 22.61
CA TYR A 315 5.40 67.93 21.76
C TYR A 315 4.26 68.47 20.89
N LEU A 316 3.33 67.63 20.43
CA LEU A 316 2.29 68.04 19.50
C LEU A 316 1.36 69.16 20.08
N PRO A 317 0.81 69.03 21.29
CA PRO A 317 -0.02 70.11 21.89
C PRO A 317 0.77 71.40 22.12
N ALA A 318 2.05 71.28 22.56
CA ALA A 318 2.90 72.44 22.82
C ALA A 318 3.26 73.18 21.50
N THR A 319 3.61 72.45 20.45
CA THR A 319 3.90 73.04 19.14
C THR A 319 2.69 73.64 18.48
N PHE A 320 1.52 72.99 18.60
CA PHE A 320 0.26 73.51 18.08
C PHE A 320 -0.09 74.84 18.80
N SER A 321 -0.02 74.90 20.12
CA SER A 321 -0.28 76.12 20.88
C SER A 321 0.73 77.20 20.50
N SER A 322 2.03 76.87 20.39
CA SER A 322 3.07 77.84 20.04
C SER A 322 2.86 78.42 18.65
N THR A 323 2.55 77.57 17.63
CA THR A 323 2.25 78.05 16.28
C THR A 323 0.94 78.86 16.24
N PHE A 324 -0.07 78.48 16.96
CA PHE A 324 -1.35 79.19 17.03
C PHE A 324 -1.20 80.59 17.63
N PHE A 325 -0.38 80.72 18.68
CA PHE A 325 -0.11 82.02 19.27
C PHE A 325 0.93 82.88 18.46
N SER A 326 1.69 82.23 17.54
CA SER A 326 2.63 82.89 16.61
C SER A 326 1.97 83.39 15.34
N THR A 327 0.75 83.07 15.04
CA THR A 327 0.02 83.53 13.84
C THR A 327 -0.54 84.95 14.07
N ASP A 328 -0.57 85.75 12.99
CA ASP A 328 -1.13 87.15 13.00
C ASP A 328 -2.64 87.25 13.42
N ILE A 329 -3.28 86.14 13.62
CA ILE A 329 -4.68 86.06 14.00
C ILE A 329 -4.89 86.46 15.48
N ILE A 330 -3.88 86.25 16.36
CA ILE A 330 -3.93 86.66 17.74
C ILE A 330 -2.68 87.48 18.10
N LYS A 331 -2.75 88.80 18.00
CA LYS A 331 -1.72 89.69 18.39
C LYS A 331 -1.78 89.90 19.92
N TYR A 332 -0.81 89.25 20.61
CA TYR A 332 -0.65 89.40 22.11
C TYR A 332 0.49 90.27 22.52
N GLN A 333 1.29 90.79 21.57
CA GLN A 333 2.42 91.64 21.92
C GLN A 333 2.39 92.98 21.19
N GLU A 334 2.18 94.01 21.97
CA GLU A 334 2.64 95.40 21.68
C GLU A 334 3.84 95.64 22.53
N GLY A 335 5.11 95.44 21.93
CA GLY A 335 6.35 95.83 22.53
C GLY A 335 7.40 94.74 22.82
N GLU A 336 8.67 95.07 22.81
CA GLU A 336 9.88 94.17 22.89
C GLU A 336 10.15 93.55 24.28
N LYS A 337 9.19 93.45 25.21
CA LYS A 337 9.43 92.91 26.53
C LYS A 337 8.57 91.68 26.82
N PHE A 338 9.20 90.69 27.49
CA PHE A 338 8.53 89.48 27.93
C PHE A 338 7.25 89.83 28.73
N SER A 339 6.13 89.37 28.23
CA SER A 339 4.81 89.60 28.85
C SER A 339 4.40 88.37 29.68
N MET A 340 4.30 88.57 30.98
CA MET A 340 3.81 87.59 31.95
C MET A 340 2.36 87.13 31.59
N ILE A 341 1.58 88.06 31.05
CA ILE A 341 0.20 87.78 30.60
C ILE A 341 0.12 86.83 29.38
N ALA A 342 1.05 86.96 28.45
CA ALA A 342 1.17 86.09 27.28
C ALA A 342 1.55 84.66 27.69
N LEU A 343 2.48 84.51 28.65
CA LEU A 343 2.87 83.23 29.22
C LEU A 343 1.66 82.55 29.96
N GLU A 344 0.94 83.35 30.77
CA GLU A 344 -0.18 82.87 31.53
C GLU A 344 -1.30 82.33 30.58
N ARG A 345 -1.60 83.04 29.50
CA ARG A 345 -2.59 82.61 28.52
C ARG A 345 -2.13 81.42 27.66
N PHE A 346 -0.83 81.37 27.34
CA PHE A 346 -0.22 80.21 26.67
C PHE A 346 -0.41 78.94 27.54
N LEU A 347 -0.06 79.05 28.84
CA LEU A 347 -0.26 77.95 29.77
C LEU A 347 -1.73 77.57 29.98
N GLN A 348 -2.63 78.55 30.07
CA GLN A 348 -4.05 78.29 30.17
C GLN A 348 -4.65 77.51 29.02
N VAL A 349 -4.13 77.62 27.79
CA VAL A 349 -4.57 76.87 26.61
C VAL A 349 -3.80 75.56 26.48
N THR A 350 -2.48 75.57 26.67
CA THR A 350 -1.64 74.40 26.47
C THR A 350 -1.89 73.30 27.50
N LEU A 351 -2.03 73.65 28.78
CA LEU A 351 -2.24 72.69 29.85
C LEU A 351 -3.57 71.91 29.69
N PRO A 352 -4.75 72.55 29.44
CA PRO A 352 -5.96 71.82 29.17
C PRO A 352 -5.88 70.95 27.93
N LEU A 353 -5.23 71.43 26.88
CA LEU A 353 -5.04 70.65 25.62
C LEU A 353 -4.17 69.44 25.86
N MET A 354 -3.06 69.57 26.60
CA MET A 354 -2.24 68.44 27.02
C MET A 354 -3.03 67.45 27.88
N PHE A 355 -3.78 67.98 28.87
CA PHE A 355 -4.62 67.10 29.70
C PHE A 355 -5.63 66.31 28.86
N LEU A 356 -6.31 66.98 27.92
CA LEU A 356 -7.26 66.29 27.00
C LEU A 356 -6.60 65.23 26.17
N THR A 357 -5.38 65.47 25.61
CA THR A 357 -4.63 64.49 24.82
C THR A 357 -4.19 63.31 25.66
N PHE A 358 -3.70 63.50 26.88
CA PHE A 358 -3.33 62.42 27.81
C PHE A 358 -4.54 61.61 28.25
N VAL A 359 -5.67 62.23 28.55
CA VAL A 359 -6.90 61.55 28.92
C VAL A 359 -7.42 60.72 27.74
N SER A 360 -7.45 61.28 26.53
CA SER A 360 -7.90 60.54 25.35
C SER A 360 -7.00 59.35 25.01
N ALA A 361 -5.68 59.52 25.10
CA ALA A 361 -4.70 58.45 24.91
C ALA A 361 -4.82 57.36 25.99
N GLY A 362 -5.01 57.75 27.26
CA GLY A 362 -5.18 56.83 28.37
C GLY A 362 -6.50 56.01 28.22
N LEU A 363 -7.60 56.68 27.79
CA LEU A 363 -8.86 56.04 27.52
C LEU A 363 -8.77 55.05 26.36
N TRP A 364 -8.10 55.41 25.26
CA TRP A 364 -7.81 54.55 24.14
C TRP A 364 -7.01 53.30 24.57
N PHE A 365 -5.91 53.55 25.35
CA PHE A 365 -5.08 52.46 25.84
C PHE A 365 -5.85 51.50 26.74
N TRP A 366 -6.70 52.02 27.63
CA TRP A 366 -7.54 51.23 28.53
C TRP A 366 -8.58 50.37 27.77
N ILE A 367 -9.22 50.94 26.71
CA ILE A 367 -10.17 50.24 25.88
C ILE A 367 -9.43 49.11 25.13
N GLU A 368 -8.28 49.40 24.55
CA GLU A 368 -7.52 48.40 23.80
C GLU A 368 -6.98 47.29 24.70
N TRP A 369 -6.51 47.63 25.90
CA TRP A 369 -6.10 46.65 26.91
C TRP A 369 -7.25 45.76 27.35
N ARG A 370 -8.43 46.29 27.57
CA ARG A 370 -9.64 45.50 27.85
C ARG A 370 -10.07 44.62 26.69
N ARG A 371 -9.91 45.06 25.46
CA ARG A 371 -10.19 44.22 24.24
C ARG A 371 -9.24 43.04 24.19
N ARG A 372 -7.93 43.27 24.33
CA ARG A 372 -6.92 42.20 24.29
C ARG A 372 -7.08 41.20 25.44
N ALA A 373 -7.39 41.65 26.64
CA ALA A 373 -7.65 40.74 27.77
C ALA A 373 -8.84 39.81 27.51
N ARG A 374 -9.90 40.31 26.85
CA ARG A 374 -11.06 39.48 26.47
C ARG A 374 -10.75 38.49 25.38
N ASP A 375 -9.93 38.86 24.41
CA ASP A 375 -9.54 37.96 23.32
C ASP A 375 -8.58 36.86 23.82
N PHE A 376 -7.70 37.18 24.76
CA PHE A 376 -6.85 36.20 25.43
C PHE A 376 -7.62 35.16 26.22
N LEU A 377 -8.68 35.57 26.93
CA LEU A 377 -9.60 34.67 27.64
C LEU A 377 -10.37 33.76 26.67
N LYS A 378 -10.82 34.28 25.52
CA LYS A 378 -11.48 33.48 24.49
C LYS A 378 -10.57 32.43 23.85
N ILE A 379 -9.28 32.75 23.64
CA ILE A 379 -8.30 31.81 23.10
C ILE A 379 -7.99 30.73 24.13
N ARG A 380 -7.80 31.11 25.41
CA ARG A 380 -7.55 30.13 26.49
C ARG A 380 -8.69 29.15 26.68
N ASN A 381 -9.93 29.59 26.54
CA ASN A 381 -11.11 28.71 26.66
C ASN A 381 -11.37 27.84 25.39
N ARG A 382 -10.63 28.03 24.30
CA ARG A 382 -10.71 27.22 23.07
C ARG A 382 -9.58 26.21 22.92
N LEU A 383 -8.52 26.31 23.73
CA LEU A 383 -7.48 25.31 23.79
C LEU A 383 -7.94 24.21 24.74
N PRO A 384 -8.16 22.96 24.28
CA PRO A 384 -8.40 21.84 25.19
C PRO A 384 -7.15 21.64 26.06
N ASP A 385 -7.35 21.11 27.27
CA ASP A 385 -6.33 20.82 28.29
C ASP A 385 -5.31 19.77 27.77
N VAL A 386 -4.39 20.17 26.91
CA VAL A 386 -3.34 19.29 26.34
C VAL A 386 -2.01 19.43 27.09
N PHE A 387 -1.91 20.30 28.08
CA PHE A 387 -0.69 20.44 28.88
C PHE A 387 -1.02 20.48 30.38
N GLU A 388 -1.45 19.35 30.96
CA GLU A 388 -1.04 19.03 32.32
C GLU A 388 0.31 18.30 32.24
N PRO A 389 1.39 18.83 32.78
CA PRO A 389 2.59 18.04 33.00
C PRO A 389 2.29 17.07 34.13
N GLU A 390 2.20 15.76 33.82
CA GLU A 390 2.30 14.74 34.86
C GLU A 390 3.61 14.94 35.62
N LEU A 391 3.49 15.55 36.77
CA LEU A 391 4.52 15.50 37.80
C LEU A 391 4.54 14.07 38.34
N VAL A 392 5.49 13.30 37.80
CA VAL A 392 5.87 11.98 38.32
C VAL A 392 6.42 12.17 39.73
N ASN A 393 5.72 11.59 40.69
CA ASN A 393 6.27 11.23 41.99
C ASN A 393 7.17 9.99 41.85
#